data_003255989171bfb5020fab67b3eb51d7
#
_entry.id   003255989171bfb5020fab67b3eb51d7
#
_cell.length_a   1.000
_cell.length_b   1.000
_cell.length_c   1.000
_cell.angle_alpha   90.00
_cell.angle_beta   90.00
_cell.angle_gamma   90.00
#
_symmetry.space_group_name_H-M   'P 1'
#
loop_
_entity.id
_entity.type
_entity.pdbx_description
1 polymer ?
#
loop_
_entity_poly.entity_id
_entity_poly.type
_entity_poly.pdbx_seq_one_letter_code
_entity_poly.pdbx_strand_id
1 'polypeptide(L)'
;MAKKVTKTGASALLITNVKYLVATLLGSDGSEGDSYIFEHVLKDTVSMQQDDNDTTIVDNEVSDEPIKEIVRLGKWNVAATIEDVQKDLLVNMCGFVASSDGKKIFAPASYTERFAKIAVALDGGVDIGGKQKLVAFVMPKVQLNTKMILESLSTSMAGFSLAGTGRSIEVESGKPTPFYVESDYTLPVASD
;
A
#
# COMPACT_ATOMS: atom_id res chain seq x y z
N MET A 1 30.77 -19.52 -20.44
CA MET A 1 29.75 -19.55 -19.36
C MET A 1 28.41 -19.93 -19.96
N ALA A 2 27.76 -21.01 -19.48
CA ALA A 2 26.44 -21.41 -19.95
C ALA A 2 25.38 -20.43 -19.39
N LYS A 3 24.54 -19.87 -20.28
CA LYS A 3 23.39 -19.04 -19.86
C LYS A 3 22.38 -19.94 -19.16
N LYS A 4 22.00 -19.60 -17.92
CA LYS A 4 20.91 -20.25 -17.20
C LYS A 4 19.59 -19.90 -17.88
N VAL A 5 18.90 -20.90 -18.44
CA VAL A 5 17.54 -20.73 -18.96
C VAL A 5 16.57 -21.21 -17.89
N THR A 6 15.75 -20.31 -17.36
CA THR A 6 14.70 -20.66 -16.39
C THR A 6 13.38 -20.79 -17.14
N LYS A 7 12.75 -21.97 -17.08
CA LYS A 7 11.37 -22.15 -17.57
C LYS A 7 10.41 -21.54 -16.56
N THR A 8 9.64 -20.54 -16.99
CA THR A 8 8.52 -20.02 -16.23
C THR A 8 7.36 -21.00 -16.34
N GLY A 9 6.72 -21.35 -15.22
CA GLY A 9 5.51 -22.20 -15.18
C GLY A 9 5.59 -23.40 -14.24
N ALA A 10 6.74 -24.03 -14.07
CA ALA A 10 6.83 -25.24 -13.22
C ALA A 10 6.96 -24.94 -11.70
N SER A 11 7.23 -23.69 -11.34
CA SER A 11 7.32 -23.21 -9.96
C SER A 11 6.70 -21.80 -9.82
N ALA A 12 5.85 -21.41 -10.76
CA ALA A 12 5.15 -20.14 -10.68
C ALA A 12 4.10 -20.22 -9.56
N LEU A 13 4.26 -19.41 -8.55
CA LEU A 13 3.22 -19.17 -7.57
C LEU A 13 2.04 -18.55 -8.33
N LEU A 14 0.92 -19.25 -8.42
CA LEU A 14 -0.29 -18.73 -9.04
C LEU A 14 -0.93 -17.79 -8.01
N ILE A 15 -0.62 -16.51 -8.10
CA ILE A 15 -1.17 -15.49 -7.23
C ILE A 15 -2.53 -15.11 -7.80
N THR A 16 -3.60 -15.47 -7.10
CA THR A 16 -4.98 -15.16 -7.51
C THR A 16 -5.70 -14.52 -6.34
N ASN A 17 -6.55 -13.56 -6.63
CA ASN A 17 -7.48 -12.90 -5.71
C ASN A 17 -6.84 -12.22 -4.48
N VAL A 18 -7.15 -10.96 -4.32
CA VAL A 18 -6.90 -10.23 -3.07
C VAL A 18 -7.74 -10.87 -1.97
N LYS A 19 -7.10 -11.31 -0.91
CA LYS A 19 -7.76 -11.90 0.24
C LYS A 19 -7.93 -10.93 1.38
N TYR A 20 -6.87 -10.16 1.64
CA TYR A 20 -6.86 -9.14 2.68
C TYR A 20 -6.10 -7.92 2.21
N LEU A 21 -6.61 -6.78 2.58
CA LEU A 21 -5.86 -5.53 2.57
C LEU A 21 -5.56 -5.19 4.02
N VAL A 22 -4.30 -4.97 4.33
CA VAL A 22 -3.84 -4.67 5.69
C VAL A 22 -3.15 -3.32 5.70
N ALA A 23 -3.52 -2.47 6.64
CA ALA A 23 -2.85 -1.22 6.89
C ALA A 23 -2.37 -1.16 8.35
N THR A 24 -1.08 -1.03 8.56
CA THR A 24 -0.48 -0.80 9.87
C THR A 24 -0.02 0.64 9.96
N LEU A 25 -0.56 1.40 10.89
CA LEU A 25 -0.18 2.79 11.10
C LEU A 25 1.28 2.88 11.56
N LEU A 26 1.96 3.92 11.09
CA LEU A 26 3.34 4.19 11.49
C LEU A 26 3.38 5.46 12.35
N GLY A 27 4.05 5.38 13.47
CA GLY A 27 4.39 6.52 14.30
C GLY A 27 5.34 7.49 13.58
N SER A 28 5.53 8.66 14.15
CA SER A 28 6.47 9.67 13.62
C SER A 28 7.93 9.19 13.60
N ASP A 29 8.27 8.25 14.47
CA ASP A 29 9.57 7.57 14.55
C ASP A 29 9.68 6.36 13.62
N GLY A 30 8.60 6.02 12.90
CA GLY A 30 8.52 4.85 12.02
C GLY A 30 8.16 3.54 12.75
N SER A 31 7.86 3.58 14.05
CA SER A 31 7.38 2.42 14.78
C SER A 31 6.01 1.95 14.28
N GLU A 32 5.80 0.64 14.24
CA GLU A 32 4.50 0.07 13.90
C GLU A 32 3.51 0.26 15.07
N GLY A 33 2.34 0.80 14.76
CA GLY A 33 1.21 0.98 15.67
C GLY A 33 0.05 0.04 15.34
N ASP A 34 -1.18 0.53 15.45
CA ASP A 34 -2.38 -0.25 15.21
C ASP A 34 -2.45 -0.77 13.77
N SER A 35 -2.91 -2.00 13.61
CA SER A 35 -3.12 -2.66 12.32
C SER A 35 -4.60 -2.87 12.05
N TYR A 36 -5.02 -2.59 10.83
CA TYR A 36 -6.38 -2.76 10.34
C TYR A 36 -6.39 -3.78 9.22
N ILE A 37 -7.22 -4.80 9.35
CA ILE A 37 -7.47 -5.81 8.32
C ILE A 37 -8.81 -5.47 7.69
N PHE A 38 -8.82 -5.14 6.39
CA PHE A 38 -10.04 -4.79 5.67
C PHE A 38 -10.59 -6.02 4.97
N GLU A 39 -11.79 -6.42 5.36
CA GLU A 39 -12.53 -7.55 4.76
C GLU A 39 -13.51 -7.07 3.68
N HIS A 40 -13.98 -5.82 3.78
CA HIS A 40 -14.94 -5.22 2.86
C HIS A 40 -14.24 -4.20 1.94
N VAL A 41 -13.51 -4.72 0.98
CA VAL A 41 -12.85 -3.93 -0.06
C VAL A 41 -13.63 -4.07 -1.36
N LEU A 42 -13.97 -2.94 -1.98
CA LEU A 42 -14.73 -2.95 -3.23
C LEU A 42 -13.92 -3.65 -4.32
N LYS A 43 -14.60 -4.58 -5.01
CA LYS A 43 -14.00 -5.36 -6.08
C LYS A 43 -13.40 -4.46 -7.16
N ASP A 44 -12.26 -4.89 -7.70
CA ASP A 44 -11.53 -4.24 -8.79
C ASP A 44 -10.99 -2.83 -8.48
N THR A 45 -10.93 -2.44 -7.19
CA THR A 45 -10.39 -1.14 -6.77
C THR A 45 -9.00 -1.20 -6.14
N VAL A 46 -8.53 -2.40 -5.77
CA VAL A 46 -7.19 -2.56 -5.20
C VAL A 46 -6.15 -2.51 -6.31
N SER A 47 -5.27 -1.56 -6.22
CA SER A 47 -4.15 -1.44 -7.15
C SER A 47 -2.86 -1.07 -6.40
N MET A 48 -1.75 -1.65 -6.84
CA MET A 48 -0.39 -1.22 -6.52
C MET A 48 0.37 -1.11 -7.82
N GLN A 49 0.82 0.07 -8.15
CA GLN A 49 1.49 0.32 -9.43
C GLN A 49 2.65 1.29 -9.27
N GLN A 50 3.62 1.16 -10.14
CA GLN A 50 4.71 2.11 -10.27
C GLN A 50 4.40 3.07 -11.41
N ASP A 51 4.61 4.37 -11.18
CA ASP A 51 4.56 5.39 -12.25
C ASP A 51 5.69 5.14 -13.25
N ASP A 52 5.56 5.73 -14.42
CA ASP A 52 6.65 5.75 -15.40
C ASP A 52 7.89 6.45 -14.85
N ASN A 53 9.05 6.04 -15.34
CA ASN A 53 10.29 6.68 -14.99
C ASN A 53 10.34 8.10 -15.60
N ASP A 54 10.83 9.05 -14.80
CA ASP A 54 11.07 10.41 -15.25
C ASP A 54 12.52 10.53 -15.75
N THR A 55 12.67 10.96 -17.01
CA THR A 55 13.97 11.15 -17.63
C THR A 55 14.23 12.64 -17.85
N THR A 56 15.25 13.14 -17.22
CA THR A 56 15.74 14.52 -17.44
C THR A 56 16.99 14.47 -18.26
N ILE A 57 16.95 15.11 -19.43
CA ILE A 57 18.11 15.27 -20.32
C ILE A 57 18.75 16.62 -20.01
N VAL A 58 20.05 16.62 -19.77
CA VAL A 58 20.85 17.84 -19.64
C VAL A 58 21.55 18.06 -20.95
N ASP A 59 21.06 19.04 -21.72
CA ASP A 59 21.57 19.37 -23.04
C ASP A 59 22.88 20.17 -22.96
N ASN A 60 23.65 20.11 -24.06
CA ASN A 60 24.84 20.90 -24.26
C ASN A 60 24.51 22.03 -25.23
N GLU A 61 24.81 23.26 -24.88
CA GLU A 61 24.60 24.42 -25.77
C GLU A 61 25.59 24.45 -26.99
N VAL A 62 26.60 23.60 -26.96
CA VAL A 62 27.70 23.62 -27.99
C VAL A 62 27.62 22.40 -28.92
N SER A 63 26.88 21.35 -28.57
CA SER A 63 26.74 20.16 -29.42
C SER A 63 25.33 19.57 -29.25
N ASP A 64 24.86 18.89 -30.31
CA ASP A 64 23.56 18.20 -30.31
C ASP A 64 23.53 16.92 -29.43
N GLU A 65 24.63 16.60 -28.77
CA GLU A 65 24.73 15.45 -27.87
C GLU A 65 24.43 15.85 -26.41
N PRO A 66 23.54 15.15 -25.69
CA PRO A 66 23.27 15.43 -24.29
C PRO A 66 24.51 15.18 -23.42
N ILE A 67 24.77 16.09 -22.47
CA ILE A 67 25.87 15.94 -21.51
C ILE A 67 25.58 14.81 -20.54
N LYS A 68 24.32 14.66 -20.13
CA LYS A 68 23.89 13.69 -19.13
C LYS A 68 22.41 13.38 -19.23
N GLU A 69 22.08 12.12 -19.10
CA GLU A 69 20.72 11.64 -18.89
C GLU A 69 20.55 11.22 -17.43
N ILE A 70 19.55 11.77 -16.77
CA ILE A 70 19.20 11.43 -15.38
C ILE A 70 17.85 10.72 -15.40
N VAL A 71 17.84 9.43 -15.14
CA VAL A 71 16.62 8.64 -15.00
C VAL A 71 16.26 8.53 -13.53
N ARG A 72 15.05 8.96 -13.18
CA ARG A 72 14.46 8.79 -11.86
C ARG A 72 13.38 7.72 -11.94
N LEU A 73 13.44 6.76 -11.03
CA LEU A 73 12.43 5.72 -10.94
C LEU A 73 11.08 6.32 -10.55
N GLY A 74 10.02 5.87 -11.22
CA GLY A 74 8.65 6.23 -10.91
C GLY A 74 8.28 5.86 -9.47
N LYS A 75 7.35 6.61 -8.91
CA LYS A 75 6.86 6.38 -7.54
C LYS A 75 5.91 5.19 -7.52
N TRP A 76 5.93 4.44 -6.44
CA TRP A 76 4.94 3.42 -6.18
C TRP A 76 3.69 4.04 -5.55
N ASN A 77 2.53 3.69 -6.06
CA ASN A 77 1.24 4.16 -5.57
C ASN A 77 0.36 2.97 -5.20
N VAL A 78 -0.46 3.16 -4.20
CA VAL A 78 -1.51 2.21 -3.80
C VAL A 78 -2.85 2.92 -3.81
N ALA A 79 -3.89 2.21 -4.25
CA ALA A 79 -5.26 2.67 -4.14
C ALA A 79 -6.19 1.49 -3.84
N ALA A 80 -7.22 1.75 -3.04
CA ALA A 80 -8.31 0.82 -2.74
C ALA A 80 -9.54 1.60 -2.28
N THR A 81 -10.73 1.08 -2.53
CA THR A 81 -11.97 1.60 -1.96
C THR A 81 -12.46 0.63 -0.89
N ILE A 82 -12.69 1.13 0.31
CA ILE A 82 -13.09 0.36 1.48
C ILE A 82 -14.49 0.80 1.88
N GLU A 83 -15.41 -0.16 1.99
CA GLU A 83 -16.82 0.08 2.29
C GLU A 83 -17.13 0.02 3.79
N ASP A 84 -16.15 -0.29 4.62
CA ASP A 84 -16.28 -0.32 6.07
C ASP A 84 -15.86 1.02 6.68
N VAL A 85 -16.82 1.76 7.23
CA VAL A 85 -16.58 3.07 7.86
C VAL A 85 -16.68 2.94 9.36
N GLN A 86 -15.58 2.70 10.02
CA GLN A 86 -15.48 2.71 11.47
C GLN A 86 -14.92 4.05 11.95
N LYS A 87 -15.37 4.47 13.14
CA LYS A 87 -14.93 5.71 13.77
C LYS A 87 -13.41 5.81 13.87
N ASP A 88 -12.77 4.73 14.32
CA ASP A 88 -11.33 4.69 14.56
C ASP A 88 -10.55 4.77 13.25
N LEU A 89 -11.07 4.20 12.17
CA LEU A 89 -10.50 4.35 10.83
C LEU A 89 -10.52 5.81 10.35
N LEU A 90 -11.66 6.49 10.55
CA LEU A 90 -11.77 7.91 10.18
C LEU A 90 -10.79 8.78 10.97
N VAL A 91 -10.65 8.53 12.26
CA VAL A 91 -9.72 9.28 13.12
C VAL A 91 -8.28 8.99 12.73
N ASN A 92 -7.92 7.73 12.66
CA ASN A 92 -6.53 7.31 12.55
C ASN A 92 -5.99 7.38 11.11
N MET A 93 -6.82 7.09 10.12
CA MET A 93 -6.38 7.08 8.71
C MET A 93 -6.78 8.34 7.93
N CYS A 94 -7.98 8.89 8.18
CA CYS A 94 -8.46 10.07 7.46
C CYS A 94 -8.22 11.38 8.21
N GLY A 95 -7.81 11.30 9.48
CA GLY A 95 -7.47 12.48 10.28
C GLY A 95 -8.65 13.21 10.91
N PHE A 96 -9.79 12.57 10.99
CA PHE A 96 -10.93 13.13 11.68
C PHE A 96 -10.67 13.28 13.19
N VAL A 97 -11.35 14.20 13.82
CA VAL A 97 -11.23 14.45 15.26
C VAL A 97 -12.54 14.06 15.95
N ALA A 98 -12.45 13.17 16.93
CA ALA A 98 -13.61 12.81 17.72
C ALA A 98 -13.91 13.87 18.80
N SER A 99 -15.20 14.14 19.08
CA SER A 99 -15.61 14.94 20.21
C SER A 99 -15.28 14.27 21.54
N SER A 100 -15.18 15.02 22.62
CA SER A 100 -14.88 14.50 23.96
C SER A 100 -15.90 13.49 24.47
N ASP A 101 -17.17 13.61 24.05
CA ASP A 101 -18.25 12.67 24.37
C ASP A 101 -18.31 11.47 23.40
N GLY A 102 -17.45 11.44 22.40
CA GLY A 102 -17.36 10.39 21.40
C GLY A 102 -18.54 10.30 20.43
N LYS A 103 -19.52 11.22 20.50
CA LYS A 103 -20.75 11.17 19.70
C LYS A 103 -20.63 11.83 18.32
N LYS A 104 -19.62 12.67 18.12
CA LYS A 104 -19.40 13.41 16.87
C LYS A 104 -17.99 13.19 16.38
N ILE A 105 -17.84 13.22 15.08
CA ILE A 105 -16.56 13.15 14.39
C ILE A 105 -16.47 14.35 13.45
N PHE A 106 -15.42 15.13 13.55
CA PHE A 106 -15.22 16.34 12.77
C PHE A 106 -14.18 16.09 11.69
N ALA A 107 -14.48 16.51 10.47
CA ALA A 107 -13.50 16.50 9.38
C ALA A 107 -12.31 17.40 9.74
N PRO A 108 -11.08 17.03 9.35
CA PRO A 108 -9.91 17.82 9.63
C PRO A 108 -9.98 19.18 8.89
N ALA A 109 -9.60 20.25 9.57
CA ALA A 109 -9.51 21.57 8.97
C ALA A 109 -8.21 21.78 8.18
N SER A 110 -7.20 20.95 8.41
CA SER A 110 -5.90 21.00 7.75
C SER A 110 -5.36 19.59 7.49
N TYR A 111 -4.54 19.45 6.46
CA TYR A 111 -3.86 18.21 6.18
C TYR A 111 -2.76 17.94 7.22
N THR A 112 -2.73 16.72 7.72
CA THR A 112 -1.65 16.21 8.55
C THR A 112 -1.09 14.97 7.87
N GLU A 113 0.23 14.92 7.68
CA GLU A 113 0.88 13.74 7.12
C GLU A 113 0.67 12.53 8.02
N ARG A 114 0.26 11.43 7.41
CA ARG A 114 0.12 10.13 8.04
C ARG A 114 0.81 9.10 7.21
N PHE A 115 1.40 8.13 7.89
CA PHE A 115 2.10 7.05 7.25
C PHE A 115 1.53 5.71 7.72
N ALA A 116 1.48 4.76 6.80
CA ALA A 116 1.14 3.39 7.10
C ALA A 116 2.00 2.44 6.27
N LYS A 117 2.21 1.25 6.79
CA LYS A 117 2.65 0.08 6.02
C LYS A 117 1.41 -0.55 5.41
N ILE A 118 1.39 -0.73 4.12
CA ILE A 118 0.25 -1.32 3.40
C ILE A 118 0.68 -2.66 2.84
N ALA A 119 -0.09 -3.71 3.15
CA ALA A 119 0.10 -5.04 2.59
C ALA A 119 -1.18 -5.49 1.88
N VAL A 120 -1.04 -5.91 0.63
CA VAL A 120 -2.09 -6.61 -0.14
C VAL A 120 -1.75 -8.08 -0.12
N ALA A 121 -2.48 -8.83 0.70
CA ALA A 121 -2.29 -10.26 0.85
C ALA A 121 -3.19 -11.02 -0.13
N LEU A 122 -2.57 -11.92 -0.86
CA LEU A 122 -3.15 -12.72 -1.92
C LEU A 122 -3.08 -14.19 -1.54
N ASP A 123 -3.95 -14.99 -2.15
CA ASP A 123 -3.92 -16.44 -1.98
C ASP A 123 -2.70 -17.02 -2.69
N GLY A 124 -1.74 -17.51 -1.92
CA GLY A 124 -0.53 -18.19 -2.41
C GLY A 124 -0.67 -19.70 -2.55
N GLY A 125 -1.89 -20.21 -2.43
CA GLY A 125 -2.15 -21.66 -2.47
C GLY A 125 -1.95 -22.34 -1.11
N VAL A 126 -1.84 -23.65 -1.14
CA VAL A 126 -1.74 -24.51 0.04
C VAL A 126 -0.37 -25.17 0.06
N ASP A 127 0.31 -25.20 1.19
CA ASP A 127 1.57 -25.92 1.36
C ASP A 127 1.35 -27.46 1.44
N ILE A 128 2.46 -28.19 1.50
CA ILE A 128 2.45 -29.66 1.61
C ILE A 128 1.75 -30.13 2.90
N GLY A 129 1.67 -29.29 3.91
CA GLY A 129 1.00 -29.56 5.19
C GLY A 129 -0.48 -29.16 5.22
N GLY A 130 -1.04 -28.68 4.10
CA GLY A 130 -2.44 -28.28 4.01
C GLY A 130 -2.73 -26.87 4.57
N LYS A 131 -1.70 -26.11 4.96
CA LYS A 131 -1.87 -24.72 5.42
C LYS A 131 -1.92 -23.77 4.23
N GLN A 132 -2.90 -22.88 4.26
CA GLN A 132 -3.00 -21.81 3.30
C GLN A 132 -1.82 -20.85 3.46
N LYS A 133 -1.11 -20.60 2.36
CA LYS A 133 -0.05 -19.60 2.29
C LYS A 133 -0.62 -18.29 1.78
N LEU A 134 -0.18 -17.20 2.39
CA LEU A 134 -0.44 -15.87 1.88
C LEU A 134 0.84 -15.31 1.30
N VAL A 135 0.69 -14.65 0.16
CA VAL A 135 1.76 -13.84 -0.44
C VAL A 135 1.31 -12.40 -0.35
N ALA A 136 2.12 -11.55 0.23
CA ALA A 136 1.79 -10.15 0.32
C ALA A 136 2.71 -9.29 -0.54
N PHE A 137 2.08 -8.33 -1.21
CA PHE A 137 2.75 -7.18 -1.80
C PHE A 137 2.75 -6.08 -0.74
N VAL A 138 3.93 -5.68 -0.30
CA VAL A 138 4.10 -4.78 0.84
C VAL A 138 4.76 -3.49 0.44
N MET A 139 4.12 -2.38 0.77
CA MET A 139 4.72 -1.05 0.75
C MET A 139 5.03 -0.66 2.19
N PRO A 140 6.32 -0.66 2.59
CA PRO A 140 6.69 -0.56 4.01
C PRO A 140 6.42 0.82 4.62
N LYS A 141 6.36 1.86 3.80
CA LYS A 141 5.97 3.21 4.22
C LYS A 141 5.22 3.91 3.12
N VAL A 142 3.95 4.17 3.34
CA VAL A 142 3.05 4.87 2.44
C VAL A 142 2.61 6.16 3.08
N GLN A 143 2.81 7.26 2.39
CA GLN A 143 2.21 8.54 2.76
C GLN A 143 0.74 8.50 2.36
N LEU A 144 -0.15 8.49 3.33
CA LEU A 144 -1.59 8.34 3.12
C LEU A 144 -2.22 9.62 2.55
N ASN A 145 -3.11 9.44 1.60
CA ASN A 145 -3.99 10.46 1.06
C ASN A 145 -5.42 9.89 1.00
N THR A 146 -5.96 9.58 2.18
CA THR A 146 -7.28 8.96 2.33
C THR A 146 -8.39 10.00 2.24
N LYS A 147 -9.51 9.62 1.63
CA LYS A 147 -10.69 10.47 1.48
C LYS A 147 -11.95 9.69 1.86
N MET A 148 -12.85 10.32 2.58
CA MET A 148 -14.18 9.77 2.82
C MET A 148 -15.01 9.86 1.56
N ILE A 149 -15.74 8.79 1.22
CA ILE A 149 -16.65 8.70 0.09
C ILE A 149 -18.06 8.66 0.63
N LEU A 150 -18.89 9.63 0.22
CA LEU A 150 -20.30 9.75 0.60
C LEU A 150 -21.19 9.84 -0.65
N GLU A 151 -20.80 9.17 -1.73
CA GLU A 151 -21.52 9.20 -2.99
C GLU A 151 -22.60 8.12 -3.03
N SER A 152 -23.75 8.48 -3.61
CA SER A 152 -24.85 7.52 -3.88
C SER A 152 -25.30 6.69 -2.67
N LEU A 153 -25.45 7.32 -1.52
CA LEU A 153 -25.81 6.65 -0.25
C LEU A 153 -27.18 5.92 -0.30
N SER A 154 -27.99 6.16 -1.33
CA SER A 154 -29.24 5.41 -1.57
C SER A 154 -29.00 4.03 -2.20
N THR A 155 -27.84 3.82 -2.83
CA THR A 155 -27.52 2.60 -3.59
C THR A 155 -26.19 1.98 -3.18
N SER A 156 -25.35 2.71 -2.46
CA SER A 156 -24.01 2.30 -2.03
C SER A 156 -23.82 2.62 -0.55
N MET A 157 -22.95 1.87 0.10
CA MET A 157 -22.57 2.18 1.48
C MET A 157 -21.56 3.35 1.50
N ALA A 158 -21.53 4.06 2.63
CA ALA A 158 -20.45 5.01 2.87
C ALA A 158 -19.11 4.25 2.95
N GLY A 159 -18.08 4.83 2.37
CA GLY A 159 -16.76 4.21 2.36
C GLY A 159 -15.66 5.24 2.45
N PHE A 160 -14.44 4.80 2.32
CA PHE A 160 -13.31 5.70 2.12
C PHE A 160 -12.35 5.16 1.04
N SER A 161 -11.74 6.09 0.32
CA SER A 161 -10.66 5.78 -0.60
C SER A 161 -9.34 5.77 0.18
N LEU A 162 -8.74 4.59 0.32
CA LEU A 162 -7.36 4.44 0.73
C LEU A 162 -6.49 4.72 -0.49
N ALA A 163 -5.73 5.77 -0.45
CA ALA A 163 -4.75 6.08 -1.49
C ALA A 163 -3.44 6.55 -0.83
N GLY A 164 -2.33 6.34 -1.51
CA GLY A 164 -1.06 6.82 -0.99
C GLY A 164 0.12 6.53 -1.90
N THR A 165 1.23 7.20 -1.59
CA THR A 165 2.49 7.09 -2.33
C THR A 165 3.56 6.47 -1.45
N GLY A 166 4.22 5.43 -1.97
CA GLY A 166 5.31 4.74 -1.30
C GLY A 166 6.55 5.61 -1.11
N ARG A 167 7.16 5.46 0.04
CA ARG A 167 8.45 6.05 0.38
C ARG A 167 9.45 4.94 0.58
N SER A 168 10.64 5.09 0.01
CA SER A 168 11.74 4.15 0.28
C SER A 168 12.18 4.26 1.73
N ILE A 169 12.20 3.11 2.40
CA ILE A 169 12.84 2.96 3.70
C ILE A 169 13.73 1.72 3.69
N GLU A 170 14.68 1.67 4.59
CA GLU A 170 15.54 0.51 4.76
C GLU A 170 14.76 -0.58 5.51
N VAL A 171 14.38 -1.64 4.79
CA VAL A 171 13.68 -2.82 5.34
C VAL A 171 14.69 -3.85 5.83
N GLU A 172 15.74 -4.05 5.05
CA GLU A 172 16.92 -4.83 5.41
C GLU A 172 18.16 -3.96 5.27
N SER A 173 19.19 -4.24 6.07
CA SER A 173 20.43 -3.46 6.07
C SER A 173 20.98 -3.25 4.65
N GLY A 174 21.14 -1.98 4.27
CA GLY A 174 21.64 -1.57 2.95
C GLY A 174 20.67 -1.76 1.78
N LYS A 175 19.39 -2.06 2.02
CA LYS A 175 18.38 -2.27 0.99
C LYS A 175 17.16 -1.35 1.16
N PRO A 176 17.28 -0.07 0.86
CA PRO A 176 16.12 0.82 0.85
C PRO A 176 15.17 0.43 -0.28
N THR A 177 13.90 0.21 0.06
CA THR A 177 12.89 -0.15 -0.93
C THR A 177 11.55 0.52 -0.64
N PRO A 178 10.80 0.96 -1.66
CA PRO A 178 9.43 1.41 -1.50
C PRO A 178 8.41 0.27 -1.55
N PHE A 179 8.87 -0.93 -1.98
CA PHE A 179 8.00 -2.08 -2.24
C PHE A 179 8.79 -3.38 -2.18
N TYR A 180 8.20 -4.42 -1.59
CA TYR A 180 8.74 -5.79 -1.61
C TYR A 180 7.62 -6.83 -1.63
N VAL A 181 7.98 -8.08 -1.91
CA VAL A 181 7.06 -9.23 -1.89
C VAL A 181 7.47 -10.17 -0.76
N GLU A 182 6.51 -10.53 0.06
CA GLU A 182 6.67 -11.48 1.17
C GLU A 182 5.92 -12.77 0.86
N SER A 183 6.63 -13.89 0.78
CA SER A 183 6.09 -15.18 0.32
C SER A 183 5.37 -16.00 1.40
N ASP A 184 5.60 -15.70 2.67
CA ASP A 184 4.98 -16.39 3.82
C ASP A 184 4.39 -15.33 4.78
N TYR A 185 3.53 -14.46 4.23
CA TYR A 185 2.95 -13.36 4.98
C TYR A 185 2.03 -13.87 6.09
N THR A 186 2.21 -13.31 7.28
CA THR A 186 1.36 -13.60 8.43
C THR A 186 0.52 -12.37 8.76
N LEU A 187 -0.80 -12.56 8.87
CA LEU A 187 -1.70 -11.49 9.28
C LEU A 187 -1.37 -11.01 10.69
N PRO A 188 -1.50 -9.71 10.98
CA PRO A 188 -1.46 -9.20 12.34
C PRO A 188 -2.51 -9.91 13.19
N VAL A 189 -2.12 -10.32 14.38
CA VAL A 189 -3.05 -10.95 15.34
C VAL A 189 -3.64 -9.86 16.20
N ALA A 190 -4.98 -9.87 16.37
CA ALA A 190 -5.61 -8.98 17.33
C ALA A 190 -5.03 -9.23 18.71
N SER A 191 -4.50 -8.19 19.36
CA SER A 191 -4.18 -8.25 20.79
C SER A 191 -5.47 -8.20 21.58
N ASP A 192 -5.77 -9.25 22.32
CA ASP A 192 -6.87 -9.33 23.28
C ASP A 192 -6.78 -8.22 24.34
#